data_cbe0fe9232f6b46be52c557a6a982bcd
#
_entry.id   cbe0fe9232f6b46be52c557a6a982bcd
#
_cell.length_a   1.000
_cell.length_b   1.000
_cell.length_c   1.000
_cell.angle_alpha   90.00
_cell.angle_beta   90.00
_cell.angle_gamma   90.00
#
_symmetry.space_group_name_H-M   'P 1'
#
loop_
_entity.id
_entity.type
_entity.pdbx_description
1 polymer ?
#
loop_
_entity_poly.entity_id
_entity_poly.type
_entity_poly.pdbx_seq_one_letter_code
_entity_poly.pdbx_strand_id
1 'polypeptide(L)'
;MMDNDVFSIDTLRQERALKLDGAMGTQIQRFNLVEEDFRQGLPVTPTRDVKGNNECLNLTRPDVILSIHQSYVDAGADIIETNSFGANPLVQQDYGLSSLAPDMALAAARLAREAADAAPRKVWVAGSMGPGSKSLSLVADFARPEWRPCSFDEVAAAYAVQASALIDGGVDLIIVETCFDALNAKAALYGVHQAKPGFPVIVSVSVSGSSGRVLTGQSLEAFFTAVSHAQLAAFGLNCSMGMEGLLPLVRSLGAWCPVPLVCYPNAGLPNASGGYDESPEMMAHHIVGLDGEVNIYGGCCGTTPDHIRMLPALRSRAVPSNKDSLVLSGLEVWDFGNEPITVSAAANVAKSAGFAGMMESGEYEEALYSVSDQLATEGYSLLDVNLDGLPDTPAAMEHFVRLIQSDPSVSSAALFIDSADWDTLLQGLKNAQGKSLAGPLDPHEAAFTEKAASIHSLGAAVLVKSCEDHDWVRQALAAAGIPPQDIVFEDFLL
;
A
#
# COMPACT_ATOMS: atom_id res chain seq x y z
N MET A 1 -18.42 -24.04 15.81
CA MET A 1 -18.95 -23.43 14.59
C MET A 1 -18.04 -22.25 14.33
N MET A 2 -17.22 -22.29 13.28
CA MET A 2 -16.46 -21.10 12.85
C MET A 2 -17.50 -20.09 12.36
N ASP A 3 -17.36 -18.86 12.80
CA ASP A 3 -18.25 -17.76 12.41
C ASP A 3 -17.95 -17.45 10.93
N ASN A 4 -18.69 -18.09 10.01
CA ASN A 4 -18.52 -17.92 8.55
C ASN A 4 -18.98 -16.54 8.05
N ASP A 5 -19.34 -15.64 8.97
CA ASP A 5 -19.91 -14.33 8.65
C ASP A 5 -18.88 -13.20 8.64
N VAL A 6 -17.64 -13.44 9.05
CA VAL A 6 -16.56 -12.42 9.04
C VAL A 6 -15.49 -12.79 8.00
N PHE A 7 -15.15 -11.84 7.12
CA PHE A 7 -14.05 -12.02 6.18
C PHE A 7 -12.71 -12.14 6.92
N SER A 8 -11.94 -13.16 6.59
CA SER A 8 -10.65 -13.43 7.22
C SER A 8 -9.70 -14.15 6.26
N ILE A 9 -8.45 -14.29 6.65
CA ILE A 9 -7.45 -15.06 5.89
C ILE A 9 -7.91 -16.53 5.70
N ASP A 10 -8.67 -17.11 6.62
CA ASP A 10 -9.18 -18.47 6.50
C ASP A 10 -10.27 -18.58 5.41
N THR A 11 -10.98 -17.49 5.11
CA THR A 11 -11.89 -17.40 3.96
C THR A 11 -11.13 -17.60 2.65
N LEU A 12 -9.87 -17.18 2.58
CA LEU A 12 -9.00 -17.25 1.41
C LEU A 12 -8.17 -18.54 1.32
N ARG A 13 -8.15 -19.35 2.37
CA ARG A 13 -7.44 -20.65 2.44
C ARG A 13 -8.30 -21.85 2.03
N GLN A 14 -9.49 -21.60 1.49
CA GLN A 14 -10.36 -22.66 0.98
C GLN A 14 -9.82 -23.26 -0.32
N GLU A 15 -10.35 -24.42 -0.72
CA GLU A 15 -9.88 -25.11 -1.95
C GLU A 15 -10.13 -24.31 -3.22
N ARG A 16 -11.20 -23.50 -3.25
CA ARG A 16 -11.57 -22.67 -4.41
C ARG A 16 -11.17 -21.22 -4.19
N ALA A 17 -10.47 -20.65 -5.17
CA ALA A 17 -10.20 -19.22 -5.22
C ALA A 17 -11.50 -18.40 -5.39
N LEU A 18 -11.57 -17.22 -4.75
CA LEU A 18 -12.72 -16.33 -4.82
C LEU A 18 -12.66 -15.47 -6.08
N LYS A 19 -13.81 -15.28 -6.69
CA LYS A 19 -13.97 -14.45 -7.88
C LYS A 19 -14.31 -13.03 -7.47
N LEU A 20 -13.40 -12.07 -7.78
CA LEU A 20 -13.66 -10.65 -7.68
C LEU A 20 -14.50 -10.18 -8.87
N ASP A 21 -15.14 -9.04 -8.79
CA ASP A 21 -15.87 -8.42 -9.88
C ASP A 21 -14.94 -7.81 -10.97
N GLY A 22 -15.42 -6.85 -11.70
CA GLY A 22 -14.71 -6.19 -12.79
C GLY A 22 -14.89 -4.67 -12.77
N ALA A 23 -14.46 -4.03 -13.86
CA ALA A 23 -14.31 -2.59 -13.94
C ALA A 23 -15.61 -1.78 -13.76
N MET A 24 -15.73 -1.07 -12.65
CA MET A 24 -16.81 -0.11 -12.40
C MET A 24 -16.80 1.02 -13.46
N GLY A 25 -15.65 1.67 -13.66
CA GLY A 25 -15.52 2.79 -14.59
C GLY A 25 -15.90 2.42 -16.04
N THR A 26 -15.50 1.23 -16.52
CA THR A 26 -15.88 0.71 -17.85
C THR A 26 -17.40 0.54 -17.98
N GLN A 27 -18.08 0.09 -16.93
CA GLN A 27 -19.54 -0.03 -16.95
C GLN A 27 -20.22 1.34 -16.93
N ILE A 28 -19.75 2.29 -16.10
CA ILE A 28 -20.28 3.66 -16.07
C ILE A 28 -20.22 4.32 -17.47
N GLN A 29 -19.13 4.14 -18.20
CA GLN A 29 -18.98 4.70 -19.57
C GLN A 29 -20.08 4.23 -20.54
N ARG A 30 -20.62 3.03 -20.35
CA ARG A 30 -21.69 2.49 -21.21
C ARG A 30 -23.03 3.21 -21.07
N PHE A 31 -23.26 3.90 -19.95
CA PHE A 31 -24.47 4.70 -19.74
C PHE A 31 -24.45 6.03 -20.50
N ASN A 32 -23.31 6.41 -21.10
CA ASN A 32 -23.14 7.67 -21.85
C ASN A 32 -23.60 8.91 -21.07
N LEU A 33 -23.30 8.93 -19.76
CA LEU A 33 -23.68 10.02 -18.85
C LEU A 33 -23.06 11.36 -19.26
N VAL A 34 -23.79 12.44 -19.01
CA VAL A 34 -23.35 13.82 -19.29
C VAL A 34 -22.99 14.52 -18.00
N GLU A 35 -22.36 15.70 -18.08
CA GLU A 35 -21.90 16.47 -16.90
C GLU A 35 -23.01 16.65 -15.85
N GLU A 36 -24.27 16.88 -16.31
CA GLU A 36 -25.39 17.08 -15.39
C GLU A 36 -25.70 15.85 -14.55
N ASP A 37 -25.51 14.62 -15.07
CA ASP A 37 -25.71 13.38 -14.31
C ASP A 37 -24.75 13.28 -13.12
N PHE A 38 -23.52 13.83 -13.24
CA PHE A 38 -22.51 13.84 -12.15
C PHE A 38 -22.72 14.98 -11.16
N ARG A 39 -23.40 16.07 -11.57
CA ARG A 39 -23.49 17.32 -10.81
C ARG A 39 -24.84 17.52 -10.12
N GLN A 40 -25.93 17.07 -10.75
CA GLN A 40 -27.29 17.38 -10.29
C GLN A 40 -27.56 16.78 -8.89
N GLY A 41 -27.95 17.64 -7.95
CA GLY A 41 -28.32 17.23 -6.59
C GLY A 41 -27.14 17.17 -5.61
N LEU A 42 -25.92 17.47 -6.04
CA LEU A 42 -24.81 17.64 -5.09
C LEU A 42 -25.10 18.83 -4.14
N PRO A 43 -24.91 18.67 -2.83
CA PRO A 43 -25.13 19.75 -1.85
C PRO A 43 -24.03 20.83 -1.89
N VAL A 44 -22.93 20.59 -2.58
CA VAL A 44 -21.80 21.51 -2.78
C VAL A 44 -21.60 21.72 -4.26
N THR A 45 -21.39 22.98 -4.67
CA THR A 45 -21.11 23.32 -6.08
C THR A 45 -19.65 23.01 -6.40
N PRO A 46 -19.38 22.12 -7.38
CA PRO A 46 -18.01 21.82 -7.83
C PRO A 46 -17.33 23.07 -8.41
N THR A 47 -16.00 23.16 -8.23
CA THR A 47 -15.18 24.26 -8.76
C THR A 47 -14.79 24.10 -10.23
N ARG A 48 -15.03 22.89 -10.82
CA ARG A 48 -14.75 22.53 -12.21
C ARG A 48 -15.75 21.46 -12.67
N ASP A 49 -15.65 21.05 -13.92
CA ASP A 49 -16.42 19.93 -14.46
C ASP A 49 -16.12 18.65 -13.70
N VAL A 50 -17.16 17.87 -13.40
CA VAL A 50 -17.11 16.63 -12.61
C VAL A 50 -17.41 15.37 -13.43
N LYS A 51 -17.67 15.50 -14.73
CA LYS A 51 -17.78 14.34 -15.61
C LYS A 51 -16.49 13.54 -15.56
N GLY A 52 -16.62 12.25 -15.18
CA GLY A 52 -15.49 11.35 -14.93
C GLY A 52 -15.08 11.22 -13.46
N ASN A 53 -15.63 12.07 -12.56
CA ASN A 53 -15.56 11.83 -11.11
C ASN A 53 -16.69 10.84 -10.75
N ASN A 54 -16.38 9.55 -10.90
CA ASN A 54 -17.37 8.48 -10.78
C ASN A 54 -17.99 8.40 -9.37
N GLU A 55 -17.29 8.86 -8.36
CA GLU A 55 -17.71 8.86 -6.96
C GLU A 55 -18.93 9.77 -6.73
N CYS A 56 -19.08 10.83 -7.54
CA CYS A 56 -20.27 11.68 -7.51
C CYS A 56 -21.56 10.89 -7.78
N LEU A 57 -21.49 9.87 -8.63
CA LEU A 57 -22.64 9.06 -9.04
C LEU A 57 -23.25 8.27 -7.88
N ASN A 58 -22.50 8.00 -6.83
CA ASN A 58 -23.05 7.38 -5.61
C ASN A 58 -24.15 8.25 -4.98
N LEU A 59 -24.07 9.58 -5.17
CA LEU A 59 -25.01 10.56 -4.63
C LEU A 59 -26.03 11.01 -5.68
N THR A 60 -25.61 11.15 -6.94
CA THR A 60 -26.43 11.77 -8.00
C THR A 60 -27.17 10.73 -8.85
N ARG A 61 -26.59 9.54 -9.06
CA ARG A 61 -27.15 8.44 -9.86
C ARG A 61 -26.94 7.07 -9.18
N PRO A 62 -27.43 6.90 -7.93
CA PRO A 62 -27.31 5.64 -7.20
C PRO A 62 -27.94 4.44 -7.95
N ASP A 63 -28.97 4.72 -8.77
CA ASP A 63 -29.62 3.73 -9.66
C ASP A 63 -28.62 3.07 -10.61
N VAL A 64 -27.73 3.86 -11.21
CA VAL A 64 -26.69 3.36 -12.14
C VAL A 64 -25.69 2.49 -11.39
N ILE A 65 -25.17 2.97 -10.27
CA ILE A 65 -24.15 2.25 -9.51
C ILE A 65 -24.71 0.92 -8.95
N LEU A 66 -25.91 0.94 -8.38
CA LEU A 66 -26.56 -0.27 -7.89
C LEU A 66 -26.76 -1.30 -9.00
N SER A 67 -27.21 -0.86 -10.20
CA SER A 67 -27.42 -1.76 -11.34
C SER A 67 -26.12 -2.43 -11.81
N ILE A 68 -24.98 -1.71 -11.73
CA ILE A 68 -23.67 -2.27 -12.06
C ILE A 68 -23.26 -3.33 -11.04
N HIS A 69 -23.38 -3.07 -9.74
CA HIS A 69 -23.09 -4.05 -8.69
C HIS A 69 -23.93 -5.31 -8.87
N GLN A 70 -25.24 -5.17 -9.10
CA GLN A 70 -26.14 -6.30 -9.33
C GLN A 70 -25.69 -7.13 -10.53
N SER A 71 -25.27 -6.48 -11.62
CA SER A 71 -24.80 -7.18 -12.83
C SER A 71 -23.55 -8.04 -12.59
N TYR A 72 -22.64 -7.60 -11.71
CA TYR A 72 -21.48 -8.39 -11.30
C TYR A 72 -21.84 -9.51 -10.31
N VAL A 73 -22.76 -9.26 -9.38
CA VAL A 73 -23.32 -10.32 -8.51
C VAL A 73 -23.95 -11.42 -9.35
N ASP A 74 -24.76 -11.06 -10.35
CA ASP A 74 -25.42 -12.01 -11.28
C ASP A 74 -24.41 -12.72 -12.20
N ALA A 75 -23.26 -12.08 -12.49
CA ALA A 75 -22.16 -12.70 -13.20
C ALA A 75 -21.38 -13.73 -12.37
N GLY A 76 -21.64 -13.81 -11.05
CA GLY A 76 -21.05 -14.80 -10.17
C GLY A 76 -19.82 -14.31 -9.41
N ALA A 77 -19.63 -13.00 -9.23
CA ALA A 77 -18.59 -12.45 -8.37
C ALA A 77 -18.84 -12.84 -6.90
N ASP A 78 -17.83 -13.37 -6.22
CA ASP A 78 -17.86 -13.68 -4.78
C ASP A 78 -17.54 -12.45 -3.92
N ILE A 79 -16.80 -11.50 -4.50
CA ILE A 79 -16.43 -10.21 -3.91
C ILE A 79 -16.80 -9.13 -4.92
N ILE A 80 -17.42 -8.04 -4.46
CA ILE A 80 -17.66 -6.83 -5.28
C ILE A 80 -16.97 -5.63 -4.64
N GLU A 81 -16.38 -4.78 -5.46
CA GLU A 81 -15.69 -3.55 -5.04
C GLU A 81 -16.63 -2.35 -5.08
N THR A 82 -16.53 -1.48 -4.07
CA THR A 82 -17.34 -0.26 -4.01
C THR A 82 -16.89 0.77 -5.06
N ASN A 83 -17.80 1.62 -5.54
CA ASN A 83 -17.47 2.77 -6.40
C ASN A 83 -16.86 3.91 -5.59
N SER A 84 -15.68 3.71 -5.01
CA SER A 84 -15.07 4.63 -4.05
C SER A 84 -13.56 4.84 -4.24
N PHE A 85 -12.99 4.41 -5.37
CA PHE A 85 -11.57 4.49 -5.68
C PHE A 85 -10.96 5.87 -5.39
N GLY A 86 -11.65 6.95 -5.79
CA GLY A 86 -11.26 8.34 -5.56
C GLY A 86 -12.11 9.06 -4.49
N ALA A 87 -12.89 8.36 -3.66
CA ALA A 87 -13.70 8.96 -2.58
C ALA A 87 -12.85 9.39 -1.38
N ASN A 88 -11.75 10.06 -1.66
CA ASN A 88 -10.73 10.52 -0.71
C ASN A 88 -10.72 12.05 -0.68
N PRO A 89 -10.67 12.69 0.50
CA PRO A 89 -10.69 14.16 0.62
C PRO A 89 -9.63 14.88 -0.22
N LEU A 90 -8.40 14.30 -0.34
CA LEU A 90 -7.32 14.90 -1.15
C LEU A 90 -7.59 14.79 -2.66
N VAL A 91 -8.20 13.70 -3.13
CA VAL A 91 -8.60 13.54 -4.53
C VAL A 91 -9.78 14.48 -4.84
N GLN A 92 -10.79 14.52 -3.98
CA GLN A 92 -11.98 15.34 -4.17
C GLN A 92 -11.69 16.84 -4.02
N GLN A 93 -10.56 17.22 -3.42
CA GLN A 93 -10.08 18.59 -3.36
C GLN A 93 -9.91 19.21 -4.76
N ASP A 94 -9.49 18.42 -5.74
CA ASP A 94 -9.27 18.89 -7.11
C ASP A 94 -10.57 19.37 -7.78
N TYR A 95 -11.72 18.92 -7.26
CA TYR A 95 -13.07 19.31 -7.71
C TYR A 95 -13.76 20.31 -6.76
N GLY A 96 -13.13 20.67 -5.64
CA GLY A 96 -13.77 21.46 -4.58
C GLY A 96 -14.81 20.67 -3.77
N LEU A 97 -14.69 19.33 -3.76
CA LEU A 97 -15.66 18.41 -3.17
C LEU A 97 -15.12 17.62 -1.96
N SER A 98 -13.99 18.04 -1.37
CA SER A 98 -13.37 17.35 -0.21
C SER A 98 -14.36 17.03 0.91
N SER A 99 -15.28 17.95 1.21
CA SER A 99 -16.27 17.78 2.27
C SER A 99 -17.32 16.71 1.97
N LEU A 100 -17.49 16.31 0.71
CA LEU A 100 -18.41 15.24 0.28
C LEU A 100 -17.74 13.86 0.19
N ALA A 101 -16.42 13.78 0.30
CA ALA A 101 -15.71 12.51 0.18
C ALA A 101 -16.22 11.43 1.17
N PRO A 102 -16.50 11.75 2.45
CA PRO A 102 -17.08 10.76 3.37
C PRO A 102 -18.48 10.28 2.94
N ASP A 103 -19.33 11.21 2.46
CA ASP A 103 -20.69 10.87 1.99
C ASP A 103 -20.64 10.00 0.73
N MET A 104 -19.71 10.28 -0.20
CA MET A 104 -19.46 9.49 -1.40
C MET A 104 -19.03 8.07 -1.04
N ALA A 105 -18.07 7.92 -0.11
CA ALA A 105 -17.58 6.63 0.36
C ALA A 105 -18.66 5.82 1.10
N LEU A 106 -19.41 6.46 1.99
CA LEU A 106 -20.52 5.85 2.72
C LEU A 106 -21.62 5.34 1.78
N ALA A 107 -22.02 6.17 0.81
CA ALA A 107 -23.02 5.82 -0.18
C ALA A 107 -22.55 4.66 -1.08
N ALA A 108 -21.27 4.69 -1.52
CA ALA A 108 -20.66 3.61 -2.30
C ALA A 108 -20.75 2.25 -1.57
N ALA A 109 -20.38 2.23 -0.28
CA ALA A 109 -20.43 1.01 0.54
C ALA A 109 -21.86 0.50 0.69
N ARG A 110 -22.82 1.37 0.95
CA ARG A 110 -24.24 1.01 1.10
C ARG A 110 -24.84 0.44 -0.18
N LEU A 111 -24.52 1.02 -1.34
CA LEU A 111 -25.01 0.52 -2.64
C LEU A 111 -24.44 -0.87 -2.95
N ALA A 112 -23.16 -1.10 -2.70
CA ALA A 112 -22.55 -2.41 -2.87
C ALA A 112 -23.14 -3.43 -1.86
N ARG A 113 -23.36 -3.04 -0.61
CA ARG A 113 -24.01 -3.89 0.40
C ARG A 113 -25.42 -4.27 0.01
N GLU A 114 -26.22 -3.33 -0.49
CA GLU A 114 -27.58 -3.58 -0.98
C GLU A 114 -27.58 -4.64 -2.08
N ALA A 115 -26.69 -4.53 -3.06
CA ALA A 115 -26.55 -5.51 -4.13
C ALA A 115 -26.12 -6.90 -3.59
N ALA A 116 -25.17 -6.93 -2.67
CA ALA A 116 -24.67 -8.15 -2.06
C ALA A 116 -25.73 -8.87 -1.20
N ASP A 117 -26.51 -8.12 -0.41
CA ASP A 117 -27.56 -8.68 0.47
C ASP A 117 -28.77 -9.17 -0.32
N ALA A 118 -29.02 -8.66 -1.52
CA ALA A 118 -30.04 -9.16 -2.42
C ALA A 118 -29.69 -10.51 -3.09
N ALA A 119 -28.42 -10.93 -3.02
CA ALA A 119 -27.98 -12.18 -3.64
C ALA A 119 -28.47 -13.41 -2.87
N PRO A 120 -28.79 -14.54 -3.55
CA PRO A 120 -29.19 -15.80 -2.90
C PRO A 120 -28.00 -16.56 -2.25
N ARG A 121 -26.80 -15.99 -2.27
CA ARG A 121 -25.54 -16.55 -1.77
C ARG A 121 -24.73 -15.47 -1.06
N LYS A 122 -23.74 -15.86 -0.27
CA LYS A 122 -22.82 -14.89 0.34
C LYS A 122 -22.03 -14.18 -0.77
N VAL A 123 -22.04 -12.86 -0.71
CA VAL A 123 -21.18 -11.97 -1.51
C VAL A 123 -20.52 -11.01 -0.53
N TRP A 124 -19.19 -10.90 -0.63
CA TRP A 124 -18.40 -9.99 0.19
C TRP A 124 -18.33 -8.61 -0.47
N VAL A 125 -18.28 -7.57 0.33
CA VAL A 125 -18.12 -6.20 -0.14
C VAL A 125 -16.74 -5.67 0.25
N ALA A 126 -15.96 -5.32 -0.74
CA ALA A 126 -14.63 -4.72 -0.58
C ALA A 126 -14.69 -3.22 -0.79
N GLY A 127 -14.25 -2.45 0.20
CA GLY A 127 -14.09 -1.01 0.09
C GLY A 127 -12.86 -0.66 -0.74
N SER A 128 -13.06 -0.18 -1.98
CA SER A 128 -12.00 0.23 -2.89
C SER A 128 -11.38 1.55 -2.45
N MET A 129 -10.05 1.59 -2.30
CA MET A 129 -9.25 2.78 -2.00
C MET A 129 -8.07 2.85 -2.98
N GLY A 130 -8.14 3.79 -3.93
CA GLY A 130 -7.09 4.01 -4.93
C GLY A 130 -5.87 4.75 -4.37
N PRO A 131 -4.80 4.93 -5.17
CA PRO A 131 -3.51 5.48 -4.71
C PRO A 131 -3.53 6.98 -4.43
N GLY A 132 -4.64 7.66 -4.66
CA GLY A 132 -4.75 9.11 -4.55
C GLY A 132 -4.15 9.86 -5.76
N SER A 133 -4.21 11.21 -5.71
CA SER A 133 -3.70 12.09 -6.78
C SER A 133 -2.30 12.65 -6.50
N LYS A 134 -1.73 12.36 -5.32
CA LYS A 134 -0.44 12.89 -4.86
C LYS A 134 0.45 11.77 -4.35
N SER A 135 1.73 11.79 -4.76
CA SER A 135 2.73 10.82 -4.33
C SER A 135 3.62 11.41 -3.24
N LEU A 136 3.96 10.58 -2.25
CA LEU A 136 4.89 10.89 -1.18
C LEU A 136 6.35 10.60 -1.55
N SER A 137 6.58 9.74 -2.57
CA SER A 137 7.93 9.30 -2.96
C SER A 137 8.40 9.91 -4.28
N LEU A 138 7.50 10.14 -5.26
CA LEU A 138 7.90 10.68 -6.57
C LEU A 138 8.36 12.14 -6.46
N VAL A 139 9.45 12.44 -7.16
CA VAL A 139 9.96 13.80 -7.32
C VAL A 139 8.97 14.61 -8.17
N ALA A 140 8.35 15.61 -7.56
CA ALA A 140 7.39 16.47 -8.23
C ALA A 140 8.02 17.74 -8.80
N ASP A 141 9.20 18.14 -8.29
CA ASP A 141 9.99 19.28 -8.74
C ASP A 141 11.47 18.90 -8.78
N PHE A 142 12.04 18.78 -9.98
CA PHE A 142 13.44 18.41 -10.17
C PHE A 142 14.46 19.46 -9.66
N ALA A 143 14.01 20.71 -9.45
CA ALA A 143 14.85 21.74 -8.84
C ALA A 143 14.85 21.65 -7.30
N ARG A 144 13.91 20.89 -6.74
CA ARG A 144 13.78 20.63 -5.31
C ARG A 144 13.37 19.16 -5.11
N PRO A 145 14.30 18.22 -5.28
CA PRO A 145 14.00 16.79 -5.29
C PRO A 145 13.43 16.29 -3.95
N GLU A 146 13.66 17.00 -2.85
CA GLU A 146 13.10 16.74 -1.52
C GLU A 146 11.66 17.22 -1.36
N TRP A 147 11.18 18.13 -2.22
CA TRP A 147 9.83 18.69 -2.08
C TRP A 147 8.74 17.67 -2.41
N ARG A 148 7.70 17.63 -1.59
CA ARG A 148 6.51 16.79 -1.80
C ARG A 148 5.23 17.63 -1.73
N PRO A 149 4.18 17.29 -2.50
CA PRO A 149 2.92 18.05 -2.55
C PRO A 149 2.07 17.90 -1.27
N CYS A 150 2.37 16.93 -0.42
CA CYS A 150 1.69 16.65 0.83
C CYS A 150 2.60 15.87 1.78
N SER A 151 2.24 15.83 3.05
CA SER A 151 2.89 15.03 4.08
C SER A 151 2.24 13.65 4.24
N PHE A 152 2.96 12.72 4.88
CA PHE A 152 2.43 11.42 5.28
C PHE A 152 1.16 11.55 6.12
N ASP A 153 1.14 12.47 7.08
CA ASP A 153 0.01 12.66 8.00
C ASP A 153 -1.24 13.16 7.28
N GLU A 154 -1.10 14.07 6.29
CA GLU A 154 -2.22 14.53 5.47
C GLU A 154 -2.82 13.39 4.65
N VAL A 155 -1.96 12.55 4.05
CA VAL A 155 -2.39 11.39 3.27
C VAL A 155 -3.06 10.35 4.16
N ALA A 156 -2.45 10.01 5.30
CA ALA A 156 -3.00 9.06 6.27
C ALA A 156 -4.35 9.52 6.82
N ALA A 157 -4.49 10.81 7.18
CA ALA A 157 -5.76 11.38 7.64
C ALA A 157 -6.86 11.30 6.57
N ALA A 158 -6.52 11.56 5.31
CA ALA A 158 -7.48 11.46 4.21
C ALA A 158 -7.95 10.01 3.99
N TYR A 159 -7.05 9.04 4.07
CA TYR A 159 -7.41 7.62 4.00
C TYR A 159 -8.19 7.14 5.23
N ALA A 160 -7.90 7.64 6.43
CA ALA A 160 -8.68 7.33 7.63
C ALA A 160 -10.14 7.77 7.50
N VAL A 161 -10.38 8.95 6.94
CA VAL A 161 -11.74 9.46 6.65
C VAL A 161 -12.46 8.55 5.65
N GLN A 162 -11.81 8.17 4.56
CA GLN A 162 -12.39 7.28 3.56
C GLN A 162 -12.67 5.89 4.14
N ALA A 163 -11.71 5.29 4.85
CA ALA A 163 -11.85 3.98 5.47
C ALA A 163 -12.99 3.95 6.51
N SER A 164 -13.07 4.97 7.38
CA SER A 164 -14.16 5.07 8.37
C SER A 164 -15.53 5.07 7.69
N ALA A 165 -15.72 5.88 6.65
CA ALA A 165 -16.99 5.96 5.93
C ALA A 165 -17.35 4.64 5.22
N LEU A 166 -16.37 3.94 4.62
CA LEU A 166 -16.58 2.63 4.01
C LEU A 166 -16.98 1.58 5.04
N ILE A 167 -16.29 1.53 6.18
CA ILE A 167 -16.57 0.59 7.27
C ILE A 167 -17.96 0.85 7.87
N ASP A 168 -18.33 2.11 8.09
CA ASP A 168 -19.65 2.51 8.57
C ASP A 168 -20.77 2.18 7.55
N GLY A 169 -20.42 2.14 6.27
CA GLY A 169 -21.29 1.71 5.18
C GLY A 169 -21.47 0.20 5.05
N GLY A 170 -20.70 -0.60 5.79
CA GLY A 170 -20.89 -2.05 5.92
C GLY A 170 -20.04 -2.88 4.97
N VAL A 171 -18.83 -2.41 4.58
CA VAL A 171 -17.87 -3.26 3.85
C VAL A 171 -17.31 -4.35 4.75
N ASP A 172 -16.97 -5.50 4.16
CA ASP A 172 -16.41 -6.65 4.87
C ASP A 172 -14.86 -6.58 4.96
N LEU A 173 -14.23 -5.89 4.01
CA LEU A 173 -12.78 -5.70 3.91
C LEU A 173 -12.48 -4.40 3.14
N ILE A 174 -11.23 -3.95 3.21
CA ILE A 174 -10.69 -2.86 2.38
C ILE A 174 -9.74 -3.45 1.33
N ILE A 175 -9.77 -2.90 0.11
CA ILE A 175 -8.72 -3.11 -0.90
C ILE A 175 -8.03 -1.76 -1.13
N VAL A 176 -6.76 -1.65 -0.76
CA VAL A 176 -5.88 -0.55 -1.18
C VAL A 176 -5.26 -1.00 -2.50
N GLU A 177 -5.77 -0.47 -3.60
CA GLU A 177 -5.51 -1.01 -4.92
C GLU A 177 -4.76 -0.07 -5.86
N THR A 178 -4.21 -0.66 -6.94
CA THR A 178 -3.47 0.06 -7.99
C THR A 178 -2.30 0.85 -7.42
N CYS A 179 -1.73 0.36 -6.32
CA CYS A 179 -0.64 1.02 -5.62
C CYS A 179 0.62 1.06 -6.49
N PHE A 180 1.25 2.22 -6.58
CA PHE A 180 2.52 2.42 -7.29
C PHE A 180 3.58 3.11 -6.42
N ASP A 181 3.23 3.49 -5.19
CA ASP A 181 4.06 4.17 -4.21
C ASP A 181 3.85 3.48 -2.85
N ALA A 182 4.90 2.83 -2.33
CA ALA A 182 4.80 2.10 -1.07
C ALA A 182 4.60 3.02 0.13
N LEU A 183 5.10 4.27 0.09
CA LEU A 183 4.88 5.22 1.19
C LEU A 183 3.42 5.67 1.24
N ASN A 184 2.77 5.89 0.08
CA ASN A 184 1.32 6.11 0.02
C ASN A 184 0.53 4.90 0.54
N ALA A 185 0.95 3.69 0.18
CA ALA A 185 0.32 2.46 0.68
C ALA A 185 0.48 2.32 2.21
N LYS A 186 1.65 2.64 2.77
CA LYS A 186 1.87 2.70 4.23
C LYS A 186 0.95 3.72 4.89
N ALA A 187 0.81 4.91 4.31
CA ALA A 187 -0.11 5.94 4.82
C ALA A 187 -1.58 5.49 4.76
N ALA A 188 -1.98 4.78 3.69
CA ALA A 188 -3.32 4.20 3.59
C ALA A 188 -3.57 3.13 4.66
N LEU A 189 -2.63 2.21 4.86
CA LEU A 189 -2.70 1.17 5.89
C LEU A 189 -2.75 1.77 7.30
N TYR A 190 -1.95 2.81 7.54
CA TYR A 190 -1.98 3.56 8.80
C TYR A 190 -3.36 4.22 9.02
N GLY A 191 -3.94 4.82 7.98
CA GLY A 191 -5.29 5.39 8.02
C GLY A 191 -6.38 4.35 8.26
N VAL A 192 -6.31 3.17 7.64
CA VAL A 192 -7.25 2.07 7.91
C VAL A 192 -7.13 1.58 9.36
N HIS A 193 -5.90 1.44 9.86
CA HIS A 193 -5.66 1.06 11.26
C HIS A 193 -6.24 2.08 12.23
N GLN A 194 -6.10 3.39 11.95
CA GLN A 194 -6.73 4.46 12.76
C GLN A 194 -8.26 4.38 12.74
N ALA A 195 -8.85 4.07 11.58
CA ALA A 195 -10.29 3.92 11.45
C ALA A 195 -10.81 2.70 12.23
N LYS A 196 -10.15 1.55 12.08
CA LYS A 196 -10.50 0.31 12.78
C LYS A 196 -9.30 -0.64 12.85
N PRO A 197 -8.62 -0.75 14.00
CA PRO A 197 -7.53 -1.69 14.19
C PRO A 197 -7.95 -3.14 13.85
N GLY A 198 -7.10 -3.85 13.10
CA GLY A 198 -7.33 -5.25 12.72
C GLY A 198 -8.41 -5.47 11.66
N PHE A 199 -8.91 -4.41 11.00
CA PHE A 199 -9.85 -4.58 9.88
C PHE A 199 -9.14 -5.27 8.70
N PRO A 200 -9.78 -6.27 8.03
CA PRO A 200 -9.13 -6.99 6.93
C PRO A 200 -8.76 -6.07 5.77
N VAL A 201 -7.49 -6.12 5.35
CA VAL A 201 -6.98 -5.30 4.24
C VAL A 201 -6.26 -6.15 3.21
N ILE A 202 -6.55 -5.91 1.94
CA ILE A 202 -5.81 -6.39 0.78
C ILE A 202 -5.02 -5.22 0.20
N VAL A 203 -3.77 -5.47 -0.20
CA VAL A 203 -2.98 -4.50 -1.00
C VAL A 203 -2.76 -5.08 -2.39
N SER A 204 -3.10 -4.30 -3.41
CA SER A 204 -2.89 -4.65 -4.81
C SER A 204 -2.06 -3.59 -5.53
N VAL A 205 -1.06 -4.03 -6.28
CA VAL A 205 0.01 -3.21 -6.84
C VAL A 205 -0.13 -3.12 -8.36
N SER A 206 0.11 -1.93 -8.89
CA SER A 206 0.25 -1.69 -10.33
C SER A 206 1.72 -1.55 -10.69
N VAL A 207 2.18 -2.39 -11.64
CA VAL A 207 3.59 -2.40 -12.08
C VAL A 207 3.80 -1.57 -13.34
N SER A 208 5.02 -1.08 -13.54
CA SER A 208 5.41 -0.31 -14.70
C SER A 208 6.02 -1.21 -15.78
N GLY A 209 5.20 -1.54 -16.78
CA GLY A 209 5.63 -2.40 -17.89
C GLY A 209 6.07 -3.80 -17.44
N SER A 210 6.92 -4.44 -18.25
CA SER A 210 7.41 -5.81 -17.99
C SER A 210 8.54 -5.90 -16.95
N SER A 211 8.98 -4.76 -16.40
CA SER A 211 10.07 -4.74 -15.41
C SER A 211 9.70 -5.41 -14.09
N GLY A 212 8.41 -5.52 -13.78
CA GLY A 212 7.93 -6.00 -12.49
C GLY A 212 8.18 -5.03 -11.34
N ARG A 213 8.56 -3.77 -11.64
CA ARG A 213 8.74 -2.71 -10.65
C ARG A 213 7.56 -1.76 -10.65
N VAL A 214 7.29 -1.16 -9.51
CA VAL A 214 6.34 -0.06 -9.39
C VAL A 214 6.93 1.23 -9.95
N LEU A 215 6.10 2.26 -10.14
CA LEU A 215 6.53 3.54 -10.70
C LEU A 215 7.62 4.24 -9.87
N THR A 216 7.61 4.08 -8.55
CA THR A 216 8.63 4.59 -7.63
C THR A 216 9.93 3.77 -7.61
N GLY A 217 10.05 2.74 -8.47
CA GLY A 217 11.28 1.97 -8.68
C GLY A 217 11.43 0.71 -7.83
N GLN A 218 10.61 0.50 -6.79
CA GLN A 218 10.71 -0.66 -5.93
C GLN A 218 10.39 -1.97 -6.66
N SER A 219 11.10 -3.04 -6.31
CA SER A 219 10.71 -4.40 -6.67
C SER A 219 9.42 -4.81 -5.94
N LEU A 220 8.69 -5.80 -6.45
CA LEU A 220 7.47 -6.30 -5.79
C LEU A 220 7.75 -6.85 -4.39
N GLU A 221 8.91 -7.48 -4.21
CA GLU A 221 9.32 -8.01 -2.91
C GLU A 221 9.63 -6.86 -1.93
N ALA A 222 10.30 -5.79 -2.39
CA ALA A 222 10.56 -4.60 -1.58
C ALA A 222 9.27 -3.87 -1.19
N PHE A 223 8.32 -3.78 -2.14
CA PHE A 223 7.01 -3.19 -1.86
C PHE A 223 6.24 -4.01 -0.81
N PHE A 224 6.15 -5.34 -0.99
CA PHE A 224 5.53 -6.23 0.00
C PHE A 224 6.19 -6.08 1.37
N THR A 225 7.52 -6.09 1.43
CA THR A 225 8.29 -5.94 2.68
C THR A 225 7.91 -4.65 3.40
N ALA A 226 7.76 -3.52 2.66
CA ALA A 226 7.39 -2.23 3.22
C ALA A 226 5.98 -2.21 3.85
N VAL A 227 5.04 -3.01 3.34
CA VAL A 227 3.63 -3.04 3.79
C VAL A 227 3.26 -4.26 4.64
N SER A 228 4.17 -5.22 4.82
CA SER A 228 3.90 -6.51 5.48
C SER A 228 3.57 -6.40 6.98
N HIS A 229 3.93 -5.29 7.62
CA HIS A 229 3.59 -4.99 9.02
C HIS A 229 2.08 -4.96 9.29
N ALA A 230 1.26 -4.65 8.29
CA ALA A 230 -0.18 -4.48 8.43
C ALA A 230 -0.98 -5.80 8.48
N GLN A 231 -0.31 -6.97 8.54
CA GLN A 231 -0.96 -8.30 8.59
C GLN A 231 -2.00 -8.47 7.48
N LEU A 232 -1.59 -8.25 6.23
CA LEU A 232 -2.47 -8.25 5.07
C LEU A 232 -3.27 -9.54 4.92
N ALA A 233 -4.56 -9.43 4.61
CA ALA A 233 -5.41 -10.57 4.24
C ALA A 233 -4.98 -11.18 2.91
N ALA A 234 -4.54 -10.35 1.94
CA ALA A 234 -3.93 -10.77 0.70
C ALA A 234 -3.03 -9.67 0.13
N PHE A 235 -2.13 -10.04 -0.77
CA PHE A 235 -1.28 -9.14 -1.56
C PHE A 235 -1.33 -9.53 -3.03
N GLY A 236 -1.09 -8.60 -3.95
CA GLY A 236 -1.01 -8.99 -5.36
C GLY A 236 -0.98 -7.88 -6.36
N LEU A 237 -1.54 -8.14 -7.54
CA LEU A 237 -1.39 -7.30 -8.73
C LEU A 237 -2.73 -7.00 -9.38
N ASN A 238 -2.90 -5.76 -9.83
CA ASN A 238 -4.02 -5.39 -10.67
C ASN A 238 -3.65 -4.37 -11.75
N CYS A 239 -4.56 -4.17 -12.69
CA CYS A 239 -4.39 -3.19 -13.75
C CYS A 239 -3.10 -3.42 -14.57
N SER A 240 -2.39 -2.39 -14.95
CA SER A 240 -1.10 -2.38 -15.67
C SER A 240 -1.17 -3.01 -17.07
N MET A 241 -1.57 -4.27 -17.17
CA MET A 241 -1.57 -5.06 -18.41
C MET A 241 -2.60 -6.19 -18.36
N GLY A 242 -2.73 -6.95 -19.45
CA GLY A 242 -3.53 -8.17 -19.51
C GLY A 242 -2.87 -9.35 -18.79
N MET A 243 -3.58 -10.48 -18.72
CA MET A 243 -3.15 -11.66 -17.95
C MET A 243 -1.79 -12.23 -18.40
N GLU A 244 -1.53 -12.23 -19.71
CA GLU A 244 -0.26 -12.76 -20.23
C GLU A 244 0.96 -12.05 -19.67
N GLY A 245 0.87 -10.71 -19.47
CA GLY A 245 1.94 -9.91 -18.88
C GLY A 245 2.06 -10.08 -17.36
N LEU A 246 0.94 -10.28 -16.65
CA LEU A 246 0.96 -10.43 -15.19
C LEU A 246 1.32 -11.85 -14.72
N LEU A 247 1.03 -12.88 -15.51
CA LEU A 247 1.22 -14.28 -15.09
C LEU A 247 2.65 -14.61 -14.62
N PRO A 248 3.74 -14.19 -15.30
CA PRO A 248 5.09 -14.41 -14.83
C PRO A 248 5.36 -13.75 -13.45
N LEU A 249 4.80 -12.56 -13.23
CA LEU A 249 4.96 -11.82 -11.98
C LEU A 249 4.18 -12.48 -10.82
N VAL A 250 2.95 -12.95 -11.10
CA VAL A 250 2.15 -13.70 -10.12
C VAL A 250 2.87 -14.97 -9.69
N ARG A 251 3.47 -15.72 -10.62
CA ARG A 251 4.25 -16.92 -10.31
C ARG A 251 5.50 -16.60 -9.49
N SER A 252 6.18 -15.50 -9.81
CA SER A 252 7.30 -15.00 -9.00
C SER A 252 6.86 -14.68 -7.58
N LEU A 253 5.75 -13.92 -7.41
CA LEU A 253 5.15 -13.66 -6.10
C LEU A 253 4.79 -14.96 -5.37
N GLY A 254 4.20 -15.90 -6.09
CA GLY A 254 3.78 -17.20 -5.57
C GLY A 254 4.89 -18.01 -4.91
N ALA A 255 6.12 -17.82 -5.35
CA ALA A 255 7.27 -18.57 -4.85
C ALA A 255 7.70 -18.16 -3.41
N TRP A 256 7.43 -16.93 -3.01
CA TRP A 256 7.95 -16.40 -1.74
C TRP A 256 6.90 -15.68 -0.86
N CYS A 257 5.81 -15.14 -1.42
CA CYS A 257 4.86 -14.32 -0.67
C CYS A 257 4.09 -15.15 0.37
N PRO A 258 4.17 -14.82 1.68
CA PRO A 258 3.63 -15.63 2.77
C PRO A 258 2.15 -15.31 3.09
N VAL A 259 1.47 -14.54 2.23
CA VAL A 259 0.05 -14.25 2.36
C VAL A 259 -0.72 -14.70 1.11
N PRO A 260 -2.05 -14.88 1.17
CA PRO A 260 -2.88 -15.13 -0.01
C PRO A 260 -2.60 -14.14 -1.14
N LEU A 261 -2.70 -14.59 -2.40
CA LEU A 261 -2.48 -13.74 -3.56
C LEU A 261 -3.78 -13.33 -4.24
N VAL A 262 -3.80 -12.07 -4.73
CA VAL A 262 -4.87 -11.54 -5.58
C VAL A 262 -4.33 -11.11 -6.94
N CYS A 263 -5.06 -11.37 -8.02
CA CYS A 263 -4.73 -10.89 -9.36
C CYS A 263 -6.00 -10.56 -10.16
N TYR A 264 -6.11 -9.31 -10.63
CA TYR A 264 -7.20 -8.85 -11.49
C TYR A 264 -6.68 -7.94 -12.62
N PRO A 265 -6.37 -8.55 -13.79
CA PRO A 265 -5.79 -7.87 -14.95
C PRO A 265 -6.80 -7.00 -15.68
N ASN A 266 -6.30 -6.15 -16.58
CA ASN A 266 -7.11 -5.49 -17.60
C ASN A 266 -7.57 -6.51 -18.66
N ALA A 267 -8.61 -6.15 -19.44
CA ALA A 267 -8.99 -6.86 -20.64
C ALA A 267 -8.01 -6.57 -21.80
N GLY A 268 -6.75 -6.94 -21.62
CA GLY A 268 -5.63 -6.61 -22.50
C GLY A 268 -5.02 -5.24 -22.24
N LEU A 269 -4.34 -4.67 -23.24
CA LEU A 269 -3.81 -3.30 -23.19
C LEU A 269 -4.83 -2.31 -23.78
N PRO A 270 -4.85 -1.04 -23.33
CA PRO A 270 -5.69 -0.03 -23.93
C PRO A 270 -5.28 0.19 -25.40
N ASN A 271 -6.27 0.21 -26.30
CA ASN A 271 -6.07 0.53 -27.70
C ASN A 271 -5.93 2.05 -27.94
N ALA A 272 -5.68 2.46 -29.18
CA ALA A 272 -5.46 3.86 -29.55
C ALA A 272 -6.64 4.81 -29.22
N SER A 273 -7.86 4.27 -29.06
CA SER A 273 -9.06 5.02 -28.65
C SER A 273 -9.32 4.96 -27.14
N GLY A 274 -8.46 4.31 -26.36
CA GLY A 274 -8.61 4.13 -24.92
C GLY A 274 -9.56 3.00 -24.52
N GLY A 275 -10.06 2.22 -25.50
CA GLY A 275 -10.85 1.01 -25.25
C GLY A 275 -9.97 -0.22 -25.00
N TYR A 276 -10.62 -1.37 -24.76
CA TYR A 276 -9.97 -2.66 -24.51
C TYR A 276 -10.55 -3.71 -25.44
N ASP A 277 -9.70 -4.53 -26.06
CA ASP A 277 -10.08 -5.42 -27.16
C ASP A 277 -10.07 -6.92 -26.79
N GLU A 278 -9.62 -7.30 -25.59
CA GLU A 278 -9.66 -8.68 -25.13
C GLU A 278 -11.11 -9.09 -24.84
N SER A 279 -11.57 -10.16 -25.53
CA SER A 279 -12.93 -10.65 -25.33
C SER A 279 -13.07 -11.48 -24.04
N PRO A 280 -14.32 -11.71 -23.55
CA PRO A 280 -14.57 -12.59 -22.42
C PRO A 280 -13.97 -14.00 -22.57
N GLU A 281 -14.03 -14.57 -23.79
CA GLU A 281 -13.48 -15.88 -24.11
C GLU A 281 -11.95 -15.90 -24.06
N MET A 282 -11.30 -14.84 -24.58
CA MET A 282 -9.85 -14.71 -24.56
C MET A 282 -9.35 -14.57 -23.12
N MET A 283 -9.98 -13.69 -22.33
CA MET A 283 -9.62 -13.52 -20.93
C MET A 283 -9.82 -14.81 -20.12
N ALA A 284 -10.95 -15.52 -20.33
CA ALA A 284 -11.20 -16.80 -19.67
C ALA A 284 -10.15 -17.85 -20.02
N HIS A 285 -9.63 -17.85 -21.25
CA HIS A 285 -8.54 -18.72 -21.66
C HIS A 285 -7.23 -18.40 -20.95
N HIS A 286 -6.86 -17.12 -20.89
CA HIS A 286 -5.61 -16.68 -20.25
C HIS A 286 -5.65 -16.86 -18.73
N ILE A 287 -6.80 -16.61 -18.08
CA ILE A 287 -6.95 -16.69 -16.61
C ILE A 287 -6.77 -18.12 -16.06
N VAL A 288 -6.94 -19.18 -16.89
CA VAL A 288 -6.63 -20.56 -16.49
C VAL A 288 -5.18 -20.70 -16.00
N GLY A 289 -4.27 -19.85 -16.48
CA GLY A 289 -2.88 -19.82 -16.01
C GLY A 289 -2.71 -19.50 -14.52
N LEU A 290 -3.75 -18.95 -13.87
CA LEU A 290 -3.79 -18.66 -12.43
C LEU A 290 -4.24 -19.84 -11.55
N ASP A 291 -4.62 -21.00 -12.15
CA ASP A 291 -5.12 -22.15 -11.38
C ASP A 291 -4.08 -22.67 -10.39
N GLY A 292 -4.37 -22.55 -9.10
CA GLY A 292 -3.44 -22.87 -8.01
C GLY A 292 -2.34 -21.83 -7.74
N GLU A 293 -2.41 -20.64 -8.40
CA GLU A 293 -1.41 -19.57 -8.24
C GLU A 293 -1.94 -18.40 -7.39
N VAL A 294 -3.26 -18.24 -7.28
CA VAL A 294 -3.91 -17.14 -6.54
C VAL A 294 -5.04 -17.63 -5.64
N ASN A 295 -5.48 -16.77 -4.73
CA ASN A 295 -6.62 -17.02 -3.85
C ASN A 295 -7.82 -16.13 -4.20
N ILE A 296 -7.58 -15.01 -4.87
CA ILE A 296 -8.59 -14.10 -5.42
C ILE A 296 -8.21 -13.75 -6.86
N TYR A 297 -9.18 -13.75 -7.77
CA TYR A 297 -8.98 -13.36 -9.15
C TYR A 297 -10.23 -12.68 -9.72
N GLY A 298 -10.06 -11.77 -10.65
CA GLY A 298 -11.15 -11.02 -11.26
C GLY A 298 -10.71 -10.24 -12.47
N GLY A 299 -11.31 -9.07 -12.68
CA GLY A 299 -10.96 -8.19 -13.78
C GLY A 299 -10.82 -6.73 -13.37
N CYS A 300 -9.94 -5.98 -14.04
CA CYS A 300 -9.77 -4.54 -13.91
C CYS A 300 -10.24 -3.84 -15.21
N CYS A 301 -9.59 -2.77 -15.64
CA CYS A 301 -10.01 -1.94 -16.75
C CYS A 301 -10.40 -2.74 -18.02
N GLY A 302 -11.49 -2.33 -18.65
CA GLY A 302 -12.04 -2.99 -19.85
C GLY A 302 -12.93 -4.20 -19.58
N THR A 303 -12.89 -4.80 -18.40
CA THR A 303 -13.71 -5.98 -18.09
C THR A 303 -15.19 -5.63 -17.86
N THR A 304 -16.05 -6.60 -18.07
CA THR A 304 -17.51 -6.48 -18.03
C THR A 304 -18.11 -7.65 -17.28
N PRO A 305 -19.40 -7.61 -16.91
CA PRO A 305 -20.08 -8.75 -16.33
C PRO A 305 -19.95 -10.05 -17.14
N ASP A 306 -19.87 -9.95 -18.48
CA ASP A 306 -19.68 -11.13 -19.33
C ASP A 306 -18.28 -11.72 -19.18
N HIS A 307 -17.24 -10.89 -19.00
CA HIS A 307 -15.91 -11.38 -18.65
C HIS A 307 -15.96 -12.18 -17.35
N ILE A 308 -16.53 -11.60 -16.28
CA ILE A 308 -16.59 -12.25 -14.95
C ILE A 308 -17.41 -13.55 -15.00
N ARG A 309 -18.50 -13.56 -15.76
CA ARG A 309 -19.34 -14.77 -15.93
C ARG A 309 -18.58 -15.91 -16.58
N MET A 310 -17.71 -15.62 -17.55
CA MET A 310 -16.93 -16.61 -18.28
C MET A 310 -15.69 -17.10 -17.55
N LEU A 311 -15.22 -16.40 -16.49
CA LEU A 311 -14.06 -16.87 -15.74
C LEU A 311 -14.31 -18.28 -15.16
N PRO A 312 -13.40 -19.24 -15.38
CA PRO A 312 -13.51 -20.60 -14.83
C PRO A 312 -13.35 -20.57 -13.30
N ALA A 313 -13.83 -21.62 -12.63
CA ALA A 313 -13.50 -21.83 -11.23
C ALA A 313 -12.03 -22.28 -11.12
N LEU A 314 -11.27 -21.61 -10.27
CA LEU A 314 -9.85 -21.90 -10.02
C LEU A 314 -9.65 -22.50 -8.63
N ARG A 315 -8.60 -23.30 -8.49
CA ARG A 315 -8.12 -23.76 -7.18
C ARG A 315 -7.32 -22.66 -6.50
N SER A 316 -7.45 -22.56 -5.18
CA SER A 316 -6.64 -21.66 -4.37
C SER A 316 -5.17 -22.07 -4.34
N ARG A 317 -4.31 -21.07 -4.25
CA ARG A 317 -2.88 -21.24 -3.99
C ARG A 317 -2.64 -21.73 -2.55
N ALA A 318 -1.71 -22.64 -2.37
CA ALA A 318 -1.14 -22.96 -1.06
C ALA A 318 -0.21 -21.83 -0.60
N VAL A 319 -0.49 -21.24 0.56
CA VAL A 319 0.30 -20.12 1.09
C VAL A 319 1.54 -20.65 1.80
N PRO A 320 2.77 -20.21 1.41
CA PRO A 320 4.00 -20.60 2.09
C PRO A 320 4.05 -20.09 3.54
N SER A 321 4.93 -20.66 4.36
CA SER A 321 5.23 -20.10 5.68
C SER A 321 6.04 -18.81 5.55
N ASN A 322 5.87 -17.91 6.53
CA ASN A 322 6.70 -16.71 6.62
C ASN A 322 8.16 -17.06 6.92
N LYS A 323 9.09 -16.16 6.54
CA LYS A 323 10.50 -16.25 6.93
C LYS A 323 10.66 -15.81 8.39
N ASP A 324 11.57 -16.45 9.11
CA ASP A 324 11.90 -16.12 10.51
C ASP A 324 13.16 -15.23 10.60
N SER A 325 13.52 -14.53 9.52
CA SER A 325 14.68 -13.63 9.45
C SER A 325 14.26 -12.15 9.37
N LEU A 326 15.15 -11.26 9.81
CA LEU A 326 14.98 -9.82 9.60
C LEU A 326 15.09 -9.53 8.10
N VAL A 327 14.03 -8.98 7.54
CA VAL A 327 13.99 -8.49 6.17
C VAL A 327 13.64 -7.02 6.18
N LEU A 328 14.52 -6.19 5.58
CA LEU A 328 14.33 -4.75 5.40
C LEU A 328 14.32 -4.43 3.89
N SER A 329 13.94 -3.22 3.54
CA SER A 329 13.92 -2.81 2.12
C SER A 329 14.16 -1.31 1.93
N GLY A 330 14.82 -1.00 0.80
CA GLY A 330 14.74 0.27 0.10
C GLY A 330 13.97 0.08 -1.20
N LEU A 331 14.62 0.32 -2.37
CA LEU A 331 14.10 -0.13 -3.67
C LEU A 331 14.30 -1.64 -3.85
N GLU A 332 15.27 -2.23 -3.16
CA GLU A 332 15.56 -3.66 -3.13
C GLU A 332 15.27 -4.24 -1.75
N VAL A 333 15.22 -5.57 -1.69
CA VAL A 333 15.06 -6.33 -0.43
C VAL A 333 16.42 -6.76 0.08
N TRP A 334 16.59 -6.68 1.38
CA TRP A 334 17.76 -7.13 2.11
C TRP A 334 17.35 -8.10 3.21
N ASP A 335 17.73 -9.38 3.06
CA ASP A 335 17.50 -10.41 4.07
C ASP A 335 18.79 -10.57 4.90
N PHE A 336 18.74 -10.12 6.14
CA PHE A 336 19.90 -10.10 7.05
C PHE A 336 20.11 -11.42 7.78
N GLY A 337 19.21 -12.39 7.61
CA GLY A 337 19.33 -13.66 8.31
C GLY A 337 19.34 -13.51 9.84
N ASN A 338 20.22 -14.30 10.49
CA ASN A 338 20.43 -14.26 11.93
C ASN A 338 21.90 -13.88 12.29
N GLU A 339 22.66 -13.38 11.30
CA GLU A 339 24.04 -12.95 11.49
C GLU A 339 24.10 -11.48 11.92
N PRO A 340 25.22 -11.03 12.52
CA PRO A 340 25.42 -9.63 12.85
C PRO A 340 25.33 -8.74 11.60
N ILE A 341 24.67 -7.60 11.75
CA ILE A 341 24.35 -6.68 10.65
C ILE A 341 25.42 -5.60 10.56
N THR A 342 26.08 -5.52 9.40
CA THR A 342 27.02 -4.42 9.13
C THR A 342 26.28 -3.20 8.62
N VAL A 343 26.55 -2.06 9.26
CA VAL A 343 25.85 -0.80 9.03
C VAL A 343 26.82 0.25 8.50
N SER A 344 26.46 0.93 7.40
CA SER A 344 27.24 2.09 6.93
C SER A 344 26.90 3.33 7.76
N ALA A 345 27.92 3.97 8.32
CA ALA A 345 27.81 5.23 9.04
C ALA A 345 27.99 6.46 8.14
N ALA A 346 27.89 6.33 6.82
CA ALA A 346 28.13 7.40 5.86
C ALA A 346 27.21 8.63 6.08
N ALA A 347 25.97 8.40 6.54
CA ALA A 347 24.96 9.42 6.82
C ALA A 347 24.77 9.70 8.33
N ASN A 348 25.80 9.44 9.15
CA ASN A 348 25.73 9.63 10.60
C ASN A 348 26.64 10.81 11.03
N VAL A 349 26.05 11.90 11.53
CA VAL A 349 26.78 13.12 11.92
C VAL A 349 27.77 12.89 13.09
N ALA A 350 27.46 11.94 13.99
CA ALA A 350 28.33 11.61 15.11
C ALA A 350 29.54 10.76 14.72
N LYS A 351 29.44 10.01 13.60
CA LYS A 351 30.47 9.05 13.15
C LYS A 351 31.26 9.54 11.92
N SER A 352 30.69 10.46 11.12
CA SER A 352 31.29 11.00 9.89
C SER A 352 31.44 12.53 9.96
N ALA A 353 32.62 13.02 10.32
CA ALA A 353 32.88 14.46 10.44
C ALA A 353 32.75 15.21 9.09
N GLY A 354 33.05 14.55 7.97
CA GLY A 354 32.87 15.13 6.62
C GLY A 354 31.38 15.32 6.31
N PHE A 355 30.58 14.32 6.57
CA PHE A 355 29.13 14.40 6.40
C PHE A 355 28.51 15.46 7.32
N ALA A 356 28.90 15.48 8.61
CA ALA A 356 28.42 16.48 9.56
C ALA A 356 28.70 17.93 9.08
N GLY A 357 29.92 18.21 8.60
CA GLY A 357 30.28 19.53 8.10
C GLY A 357 29.46 19.98 6.90
N MET A 358 29.16 19.08 5.94
CA MET A 358 28.28 19.37 4.81
C MET A 358 26.84 19.65 5.26
N MET A 359 26.30 18.83 6.18
CA MET A 359 24.95 19.02 6.72
C MET A 359 24.80 20.34 7.48
N GLU A 360 25.79 20.70 8.32
CA GLU A 360 25.83 21.98 9.06
C GLU A 360 25.92 23.20 8.12
N SER A 361 26.58 23.04 6.97
CA SER A 361 26.70 24.08 5.95
C SER A 361 25.48 24.17 5.03
N GLY A 362 24.52 23.25 5.13
CA GLY A 362 23.35 23.16 4.25
C GLY A 362 23.67 22.60 2.86
N GLU A 363 24.80 21.93 2.69
CA GLU A 363 25.28 21.33 1.44
C GLU A 363 24.71 19.90 1.31
N TYR A 364 23.39 19.78 1.27
CA TYR A 364 22.67 18.48 1.32
C TYR A 364 22.93 17.59 0.09
N GLU A 365 23.08 18.18 -1.10
CA GLU A 365 23.35 17.42 -2.34
C GLU A 365 24.77 16.83 -2.33
N GLU A 366 25.76 17.60 -1.84
CA GLU A 366 27.13 17.15 -1.65
C GLU A 366 27.21 16.05 -0.59
N ALA A 367 26.43 16.20 0.50
CA ALA A 367 26.31 15.17 1.52
C ALA A 367 25.74 13.88 0.96
N LEU A 368 24.67 13.94 0.14
CA LEU A 368 24.09 12.78 -0.53
C LEU A 368 25.09 12.12 -1.48
N TYR A 369 25.81 12.93 -2.28
CA TYR A 369 26.84 12.41 -3.20
C TYR A 369 27.95 11.66 -2.46
N SER A 370 28.41 12.21 -1.32
CA SER A 370 29.42 11.55 -0.48
C SER A 370 28.93 10.21 0.08
N VAL A 371 27.66 10.15 0.50
CA VAL A 371 27.01 8.90 0.96
C VAL A 371 26.92 7.89 -0.18
N SER A 372 26.50 8.32 -1.37
CA SER A 372 26.42 7.48 -2.57
C SER A 372 27.77 6.86 -2.95
N ASP A 373 28.84 7.65 -2.97
CA ASP A 373 30.19 7.19 -3.30
C ASP A 373 30.72 6.19 -2.27
N GLN A 374 30.44 6.42 -0.98
CA GLN A 374 30.84 5.51 0.08
C GLN A 374 30.07 4.16 0.00
N LEU A 375 28.75 4.18 -0.19
CA LEU A 375 27.95 2.97 -0.36
C LEU A 375 28.40 2.14 -1.58
N ALA A 376 28.69 2.81 -2.70
CA ALA A 376 29.17 2.14 -3.90
C ALA A 376 30.55 1.48 -3.71
N THR A 377 31.40 2.06 -2.85
CA THR A 377 32.73 1.56 -2.57
C THR A 377 32.73 0.42 -1.56
N GLU A 378 31.91 0.52 -0.52
CA GLU A 378 31.89 -0.40 0.63
C GLU A 378 30.86 -1.53 0.49
N GLY A 379 29.82 -1.35 -0.36
CA GLY A 379 28.83 -2.38 -0.65
C GLY A 379 27.85 -2.67 0.47
N TYR A 380 27.56 -1.71 1.33
CA TYR A 380 26.58 -1.87 2.44
C TYR A 380 25.13 -1.88 1.97
N SER A 381 24.31 -2.65 2.67
CA SER A 381 22.86 -2.80 2.44
C SER A 381 21.98 -2.07 3.45
N LEU A 382 22.55 -1.60 4.58
CA LEU A 382 21.88 -0.82 5.62
C LEU A 382 22.65 0.49 5.88
N LEU A 383 21.97 1.62 5.72
CA LEU A 383 22.50 2.97 5.90
C LEU A 383 21.98 3.57 7.22
N ASP A 384 22.89 3.87 8.14
CA ASP A 384 22.61 4.59 9.39
C ASP A 384 22.42 6.08 9.08
N VAL A 385 21.20 6.57 9.26
CA VAL A 385 20.85 7.99 9.13
C VAL A 385 20.63 8.58 10.52
N ASN A 386 21.66 9.25 11.01
CA ASN A 386 21.64 9.96 12.29
C ASN A 386 22.02 11.43 12.10
N LEU A 387 21.10 12.32 12.44
CA LEU A 387 21.25 13.77 12.29
C LEU A 387 21.17 14.49 13.64
N ASP A 388 21.26 13.75 14.76
CA ASP A 388 21.16 14.31 16.11
C ASP A 388 22.25 15.35 16.37
N GLY A 389 21.85 16.51 16.88
CA GLY A 389 22.74 17.63 17.14
C GLY A 389 22.75 18.72 16.07
N LEU A 390 22.14 18.47 14.89
CA LEU A 390 21.92 19.54 13.91
C LEU A 390 20.80 20.50 14.37
N PRO A 391 20.82 21.77 13.93
CA PRO A 391 19.67 22.66 14.12
C PRO A 391 18.41 22.08 13.45
N ASP A 392 17.25 22.13 14.15
CA ASP A 392 15.98 21.62 13.66
C ASP A 392 16.07 20.19 13.09
N THR A 393 16.52 19.25 13.92
CA THR A 393 16.79 17.87 13.54
C THR A 393 15.60 17.17 12.87
N PRO A 394 14.33 17.35 13.33
CA PRO A 394 13.18 16.76 12.65
C PRO A 394 13.04 17.21 11.18
N ALA A 395 13.19 18.51 10.90
CA ALA A 395 13.13 19.04 9.53
C ALA A 395 14.32 18.58 8.68
N ALA A 396 15.53 18.51 9.28
CA ALA A 396 16.71 17.99 8.60
C ALA A 396 16.54 16.51 8.21
N MET A 397 15.97 15.69 9.11
CA MET A 397 15.68 14.27 8.87
C MET A 397 14.66 14.09 7.75
N GLU A 398 13.55 14.82 7.80
CA GLU A 398 12.55 14.83 6.73
C GLU A 398 13.18 15.17 5.37
N HIS A 399 13.94 16.28 5.32
CA HIS A 399 14.60 16.75 4.10
C HIS A 399 15.56 15.70 3.54
N PHE A 400 16.46 15.19 4.38
CA PHE A 400 17.51 14.29 3.94
C PHE A 400 17.00 12.90 3.54
N VAL A 401 16.02 12.34 4.26
CA VAL A 401 15.40 11.07 3.87
C VAL A 401 14.66 11.20 2.53
N ARG A 402 13.97 12.31 2.28
CA ARG A 402 13.35 12.58 0.97
C ARG A 402 14.39 12.71 -0.14
N LEU A 403 15.52 13.33 0.15
CA LEU A 403 16.62 13.48 -0.78
C LEU A 403 17.25 12.11 -1.12
N ILE A 404 17.50 11.25 -0.12
CA ILE A 404 17.94 9.86 -0.32
C ILE A 404 16.99 9.14 -1.28
N GLN A 405 15.68 9.25 -1.12
CA GLN A 405 14.71 8.56 -1.95
C GLN A 405 14.66 9.08 -3.39
N SER A 406 15.16 10.29 -3.65
CA SER A 406 15.25 10.84 -5.01
C SER A 406 16.43 10.29 -5.80
N ASP A 407 17.41 9.63 -5.15
CA ASP A 407 18.60 9.06 -5.77
C ASP A 407 18.59 7.52 -5.75
N PRO A 408 18.43 6.85 -6.90
CA PRO A 408 18.38 5.38 -6.97
C PRO A 408 19.64 4.68 -6.45
N SER A 409 20.80 5.36 -6.46
CA SER A 409 22.07 4.78 -5.99
C SER A 409 22.10 4.58 -4.47
N VAL A 410 21.40 5.45 -3.73
CA VAL A 410 21.30 5.39 -2.27
C VAL A 410 20.01 4.69 -1.84
N SER A 411 18.89 4.96 -2.49
CA SER A 411 17.57 4.45 -2.12
C SER A 411 17.41 2.93 -2.30
N SER A 412 18.38 2.26 -2.94
CA SER A 412 18.44 0.79 -2.99
C SER A 412 18.74 0.17 -1.62
N ALA A 413 19.49 0.85 -0.76
CA ALA A 413 19.77 0.41 0.60
C ALA A 413 18.54 0.55 1.50
N ALA A 414 18.46 -0.33 2.51
CA ALA A 414 17.52 -0.12 3.61
C ALA A 414 18.04 0.99 4.53
N LEU A 415 17.13 1.71 5.21
CA LEU A 415 17.52 2.78 6.14
C LEU A 415 17.42 2.30 7.58
N PHE A 416 18.42 2.65 8.37
CA PHE A 416 18.33 2.66 9.82
C PHE A 416 18.09 4.11 10.24
N ILE A 417 16.88 4.43 10.72
CA ILE A 417 16.53 5.74 11.25
C ILE A 417 16.97 5.75 12.71
N ASP A 418 18.12 6.37 12.94
CA ASP A 418 18.78 6.44 14.24
C ASP A 418 18.61 7.84 14.84
N SER A 419 17.86 7.95 15.93
CA SER A 419 17.73 9.19 16.68
C SER A 419 17.30 8.95 18.13
N ALA A 420 17.88 9.70 19.05
CA ALA A 420 17.43 9.77 20.42
C ALA A 420 16.19 10.67 20.58
N ASP A 421 15.96 11.58 19.64
CA ASP A 421 14.78 12.44 19.61
C ASP A 421 13.61 11.75 18.91
N TRP A 422 12.48 11.65 19.62
CA TRP A 422 11.31 10.93 19.16
C TRP A 422 10.66 11.54 17.91
N ASP A 423 10.58 12.88 17.86
CA ASP A 423 9.97 13.57 16.72
C ASP A 423 10.83 13.42 15.46
N THR A 424 12.16 13.48 15.61
CA THR A 424 13.12 13.22 14.54
C THR A 424 12.99 11.81 13.99
N LEU A 425 12.90 10.80 14.88
CA LEU A 425 12.71 9.41 14.49
C LEU A 425 11.41 9.21 13.71
N LEU A 426 10.31 9.80 14.17
CA LEU A 426 9.03 9.74 13.47
C LEU A 426 9.07 10.42 12.09
N GLN A 427 9.78 11.56 11.96
CA GLN A 427 9.93 12.22 10.64
C GLN A 427 10.71 11.34 9.67
N GLY A 428 11.77 10.69 10.10
CA GLY A 428 12.49 9.72 9.27
C GLY A 428 11.58 8.60 8.77
N LEU A 429 10.80 7.97 9.66
CA LEU A 429 9.90 6.88 9.33
C LEU A 429 8.74 7.29 8.39
N LYS A 430 8.15 8.45 8.61
CA LYS A 430 7.07 9.00 7.77
C LYS A 430 7.52 9.39 6.37
N ASN A 431 8.82 9.44 6.12
CA ASN A 431 9.39 9.75 4.82
C ASN A 431 10.16 8.57 4.19
N ALA A 432 10.36 7.46 4.89
CA ALA A 432 11.02 6.26 4.37
C ALA A 432 10.04 5.34 3.64
N GLN A 433 10.21 5.16 2.33
CA GLN A 433 9.30 4.34 1.51
C GLN A 433 9.45 2.84 1.76
N GLY A 434 10.65 2.35 2.10
CA GLY A 434 10.93 0.95 2.41
C GLY A 434 10.59 0.57 3.86
N LYS A 435 10.88 -0.69 4.20
CA LYS A 435 10.88 -1.15 5.60
C LYS A 435 12.23 -0.82 6.22
N SER A 436 12.25 0.12 7.13
CA SER A 436 13.44 0.60 7.85
C SER A 436 13.68 -0.18 9.14
N LEU A 437 14.89 -0.08 9.70
CA LEU A 437 15.17 -0.30 11.12
C LEU A 437 15.03 1.06 11.83
N ALA A 438 14.51 1.10 13.06
CA ALA A 438 14.34 2.37 13.79
C ALA A 438 14.59 2.22 15.29
N GLY A 439 15.23 3.22 15.87
CA GLY A 439 15.58 3.27 17.30
C GLY A 439 16.91 3.96 17.52
N PRO A 440 17.67 3.61 18.59
CA PRO A 440 17.36 2.53 19.54
C PRO A 440 16.38 2.95 20.65
N LEU A 441 15.45 2.08 21.01
CA LEU A 441 14.56 2.27 22.14
C LEU A 441 15.13 1.72 23.43
N ASP A 442 14.96 2.45 24.53
CA ASP A 442 15.33 1.98 25.86
C ASP A 442 14.21 1.09 26.44
N PRO A 443 14.46 -0.21 26.73
CA PRO A 443 13.44 -1.11 27.23
C PRO A 443 12.95 -0.74 28.65
N HIS A 444 13.65 0.12 29.35
CA HIS A 444 13.29 0.59 30.69
C HIS A 444 12.43 1.87 30.70
N GLU A 445 12.21 2.48 29.54
CA GLU A 445 11.28 3.61 29.44
C GLU A 445 9.82 3.19 29.67
N ALA A 446 9.06 4.04 30.36
CA ALA A 446 7.64 3.78 30.63
C ALA A 446 6.80 3.64 29.35
N ALA A 447 7.17 4.36 28.27
CA ALA A 447 6.47 4.35 26.97
C ALA A 447 7.10 3.35 25.98
N PHE A 448 7.96 2.43 26.40
CA PHE A 448 8.71 1.54 25.51
C PHE A 448 7.82 0.78 24.51
N THR A 449 6.81 0.06 25.02
CA THR A 449 5.91 -0.74 24.15
C THR A 449 5.05 0.12 23.26
N GLU A 450 4.62 1.29 23.70
CA GLU A 450 3.85 2.25 22.90
C GLU A 450 4.71 2.84 21.77
N LYS A 451 5.94 3.24 22.05
CA LYS A 451 6.89 3.73 21.05
C LYS A 451 7.20 2.63 20.01
N ALA A 452 7.45 1.41 20.48
CA ALA A 452 7.72 0.28 19.58
C ALA A 452 6.53 -0.03 18.67
N ALA A 453 5.29 -0.02 19.20
CA ALA A 453 4.08 -0.20 18.41
C ALA A 453 3.92 0.93 17.37
N SER A 454 4.25 2.17 17.73
CA SER A 454 4.22 3.31 16.81
C SER A 454 5.23 3.15 15.67
N ILE A 455 6.47 2.73 15.95
CA ILE A 455 7.47 2.40 14.93
C ILE A 455 6.96 1.32 13.99
N HIS A 456 6.43 0.23 14.55
CA HIS A 456 5.92 -0.90 13.77
C HIS A 456 4.73 -0.50 12.89
N SER A 457 3.82 0.34 13.39
CA SER A 457 2.66 0.83 12.62
C SER A 457 3.05 1.70 11.42
N LEU A 458 4.26 2.25 11.40
CA LEU A 458 4.87 2.98 10.28
C LEU A 458 5.67 2.06 9.34
N GLY A 459 5.61 0.74 9.54
CA GLY A 459 6.24 -0.25 8.68
C GLY A 459 7.74 -0.37 8.88
N ALA A 460 8.22 -0.32 10.13
CA ALA A 460 9.63 -0.48 10.46
C ALA A 460 9.85 -1.59 11.50
N ALA A 461 11.05 -2.18 11.49
CA ALA A 461 11.56 -3.02 12.55
C ALA A 461 12.10 -2.16 13.70
N VAL A 462 12.06 -2.69 14.91
CA VAL A 462 12.41 -1.97 16.13
C VAL A 462 13.81 -2.35 16.59
N LEU A 463 14.71 -1.37 16.71
CA LEU A 463 15.98 -1.54 17.37
C LEU A 463 15.82 -1.24 18.88
N VAL A 464 16.30 -2.16 19.71
CA VAL A 464 16.25 -2.06 21.18
C VAL A 464 17.68 -1.97 21.70
N LYS A 465 17.92 -1.06 22.65
CA LYS A 465 19.21 -0.97 23.34
C LYS A 465 19.56 -2.29 24.01
N SER A 466 20.86 -2.57 24.08
CA SER A 466 21.38 -3.75 24.78
C SER A 466 20.85 -3.84 26.21
N CYS A 467 20.33 -5.01 26.56
CA CYS A 467 19.78 -5.29 27.89
C CYS A 467 20.03 -6.74 28.30
N GLU A 468 19.91 -7.05 29.60
CA GLU A 468 20.18 -8.40 30.12
C GLU A 468 19.06 -9.41 29.81
N ASP A 469 17.81 -8.94 29.67
CA ASP A 469 16.62 -9.81 29.50
C ASP A 469 15.96 -9.63 28.13
N HIS A 470 16.56 -10.23 27.09
CA HIS A 470 16.01 -10.23 25.74
C HIS A 470 14.67 -10.98 25.66
N ASP A 471 14.45 -12.00 26.49
CA ASP A 471 13.22 -12.79 26.45
C ASP A 471 12.02 -11.98 26.94
N TRP A 472 12.20 -11.20 28.01
CA TRP A 472 11.16 -10.27 28.46
C TRP A 472 10.81 -9.22 27.39
N VAL A 473 11.82 -8.63 26.76
CA VAL A 473 11.62 -7.64 25.68
C VAL A 473 10.82 -8.27 24.53
N ARG A 474 11.22 -9.47 24.07
CA ARG A 474 10.51 -10.17 23.00
C ARG A 474 9.05 -10.47 23.38
N GLN A 475 8.78 -10.90 24.60
CA GLN A 475 7.43 -11.15 25.08
C GLN A 475 6.59 -9.86 25.15
N ALA A 476 7.16 -8.76 25.67
CA ALA A 476 6.48 -7.47 25.77
C ALA A 476 6.10 -6.92 24.37
N LEU A 477 7.03 -6.99 23.42
CA LEU A 477 6.81 -6.51 22.06
C LEU A 477 5.88 -7.43 21.24
N ALA A 478 5.95 -8.76 21.46
CA ALA A 478 5.00 -9.69 20.84
C ALA A 478 3.56 -9.43 21.33
N ALA A 479 3.37 -9.10 22.61
CA ALA A 479 2.07 -8.70 23.15
C ALA A 479 1.57 -7.37 22.55
N ALA A 480 2.47 -6.50 22.06
CA ALA A 480 2.14 -5.29 21.30
C ALA A 480 1.97 -5.54 19.79
N GLY A 481 1.99 -6.81 19.35
CA GLY A 481 1.77 -7.21 17.95
C GLY A 481 3.01 -7.17 17.05
N ILE A 482 4.20 -6.94 17.60
CA ILE A 482 5.45 -6.89 16.83
C ILE A 482 6.01 -8.31 16.68
N PRO A 483 6.19 -8.81 15.45
CA PRO A 483 6.70 -10.16 15.23
C PRO A 483 8.18 -10.28 15.62
N PRO A 484 8.63 -11.46 16.09
CA PRO A 484 10.00 -11.65 16.64
C PRO A 484 11.11 -11.25 15.66
N GLN A 485 10.93 -11.46 14.35
CA GLN A 485 11.90 -11.10 13.32
C GLN A 485 12.06 -9.60 13.11
N ASP A 486 11.13 -8.78 13.60
CA ASP A 486 11.18 -7.31 13.52
C ASP A 486 11.73 -6.68 14.81
N ILE A 487 12.27 -7.47 15.72
CA ILE A 487 12.90 -7.02 16.98
C ILE A 487 14.40 -7.28 16.87
N VAL A 488 15.19 -6.22 16.82
CA VAL A 488 16.66 -6.23 16.73
C VAL A 488 17.24 -5.64 18.01
N PHE A 489 18.32 -6.22 18.52
CA PHE A 489 19.08 -5.68 19.64
C PHE A 489 20.37 -5.05 19.14
N GLU A 490 20.84 -3.99 19.80
CA GLU A 490 22.10 -3.30 19.42
C GLU A 490 23.31 -4.23 19.33
N ASP A 491 23.33 -5.31 20.13
CA ASP A 491 24.42 -6.29 20.14
C ASP A 491 24.59 -7.03 18.79
N PHE A 492 23.59 -6.96 17.90
CA PHE A 492 23.62 -7.54 16.56
C PHE A 492 24.06 -6.55 15.45
N LEU A 493 24.30 -5.27 15.81
CA LEU A 493 24.83 -4.28 14.88
C LEU A 493 26.35 -4.19 14.97
N LEU A 494 27.07 -4.16 13.82
CA LEU A 494 28.51 -4.04 13.68
C LEU A 494 28.93 -2.75 12.98
#